data_7cbf2053675adfe4799c7c902ecbec2b
#
_entry.id   7cbf2053675adfe4799c7c902ecbec2b
#
_cell.length_a   1.000
_cell.length_b   1.000
_cell.length_c   1.000
_cell.angle_alpha   90.00
_cell.angle_beta   90.00
_cell.angle_gamma   90.00
#
_symmetry.space_group_name_H-M   'P 1'
#
loop_
_entity.id
_entity.type
_entity.pdbx_description
1 polymer ?
#
loop_
_entity_poly.entity_id
_entity_poly.type
_entity_poly.pdbx_seq_one_letter_code
_entity_poly.pdbx_strand_id
1 'polypeptide(L)'
;HVNNTVYFRYMESGRIAFLELAAGGLDVQHEGPVLVTAYCTFIKQLKYPGEIEVRTFAGPPGRSSFEVTHEIRMVDEHGNADVVAAEGGGKVVWIDFAAEKSVPLPARLRDMLPAD
;
A
#
# COMPACT_ATOMS: atom_id res chain seq x y z
N HIS A 1 10.25 14.42 -16.71
CA HIS A 1 9.07 13.75 -16.18
C HIS A 1 9.43 12.44 -15.51
N VAL A 2 8.67 12.07 -14.48
CA VAL A 2 8.84 10.80 -13.81
C VAL A 2 8.06 9.73 -14.59
N ASN A 3 8.70 8.59 -14.86
CA ASN A 3 8.05 7.48 -15.55
C ASN A 3 6.88 6.93 -14.72
N ASN A 4 5.77 6.61 -15.37
CA ASN A 4 4.57 6.12 -14.69
C ASN A 4 4.81 4.86 -13.84
N THR A 5 5.76 4.00 -14.22
CA THR A 5 6.10 2.81 -13.42
C THR A 5 6.69 3.17 -12.06
N VAL A 6 7.30 4.33 -11.93
CA VAL A 6 7.89 4.78 -10.66
C VAL A 6 6.80 5.09 -9.62
N TYR A 7 5.63 5.54 -10.05
CA TYR A 7 4.50 5.78 -9.16
C TYR A 7 4.08 4.48 -8.46
N PHE A 8 4.05 3.37 -9.18
CA PHE A 8 3.76 2.06 -8.59
C PHE A 8 4.84 1.63 -7.60
N ARG A 9 6.09 1.98 -7.85
CA ARG A 9 7.19 1.70 -6.92
C ARG A 9 7.03 2.49 -5.62
N TYR A 10 6.61 3.74 -5.69
CA TYR A 10 6.35 4.54 -4.50
C TYR A 10 5.21 3.96 -3.67
N MET A 11 4.14 3.53 -4.33
CA MET A 11 3.02 2.89 -3.64
C MET A 11 3.43 1.55 -3.03
N GLU A 12 4.27 0.77 -3.71
CA GLU A 12 4.83 -0.47 -3.18
C GLU A 12 5.61 -0.20 -1.89
N SER A 13 6.44 0.84 -1.89
CA SER A 13 7.21 1.19 -0.70
C SER A 13 6.31 1.53 0.49
N GLY A 14 5.24 2.28 0.26
CA GLY A 14 4.26 2.58 1.30
C GLY A 14 3.55 1.35 1.81
N ARG A 15 3.17 0.45 0.91
CA ARG A 15 2.50 -0.81 1.26
C ARG A 15 3.42 -1.73 2.06
N ILE A 16 4.69 -1.85 1.65
CA ILE A 16 5.68 -2.66 2.36
C ILE A 16 5.89 -2.14 3.77
N ALA A 17 6.03 -0.82 3.93
CA ALA A 17 6.20 -0.21 5.25
C ALA A 17 5.01 -0.51 6.16
N PHE A 18 3.78 -0.42 5.62
CA PHE A 18 2.58 -0.77 6.38
C PHE A 18 2.58 -2.24 6.79
N LEU A 19 2.88 -3.13 5.83
CA LEU A 19 2.87 -4.58 6.09
C LEU A 19 3.96 -5.00 7.08
N GLU A 20 5.12 -4.39 7.04
CA GLU A 20 6.19 -4.66 8.02
C GLU A 20 5.72 -4.29 9.43
N LEU A 21 5.07 -3.16 9.57
CA LEU A 21 4.53 -2.73 10.86
C LEU A 21 3.45 -3.68 11.36
N ALA A 22 2.56 -4.09 10.47
CA ALA A 22 1.43 -4.96 10.81
C ALA A 22 1.86 -6.42 11.04
N ALA A 23 2.86 -6.90 10.29
CA ALA A 23 3.30 -8.30 10.31
C ALA A 23 4.41 -8.59 11.32
N GLY A 24 4.85 -7.60 12.10
CA GLY A 24 5.88 -7.81 13.10
C GLY A 24 5.52 -8.93 14.06
N GLY A 25 6.32 -10.00 14.07
CA GLY A 25 6.05 -11.17 14.91
C GLY A 25 5.14 -12.21 14.29
N LEU A 26 4.64 -12.03 13.07
CA LEU A 26 3.85 -13.02 12.36
C LEU A 26 4.76 -13.96 11.56
N ASP A 27 4.26 -15.20 11.36
CA ASP A 27 4.92 -16.17 10.48
C ASP A 27 4.59 -15.80 9.03
N VAL A 28 5.61 -15.32 8.30
CA VAL A 28 5.46 -14.98 6.89
C VAL A 28 6.20 -15.95 5.96
N GLN A 29 6.66 -17.09 6.49
CA GLN A 29 7.32 -18.12 5.69
C GLN A 29 6.32 -19.05 5.03
N HIS A 30 5.22 -19.37 5.69
CA HIS A 30 4.22 -20.32 5.24
C HIS A 30 3.00 -19.64 4.64
N GLU A 31 2.69 -18.45 5.10
CA GLU A 31 1.59 -17.65 4.57
C GLU A 31 1.99 -16.17 4.55
N GLY A 32 1.31 -15.39 3.74
CA GLY A 32 1.60 -13.98 3.67
C GLY A 32 0.75 -13.24 2.65
N PRO A 33 1.05 -11.96 2.47
CA PRO A 33 0.29 -11.08 1.58
C PRO A 33 0.70 -11.24 0.12
N VAL A 34 -0.31 -11.21 -0.76
CA VAL A 34 -0.12 -11.13 -2.21
C VAL A 34 -0.98 -9.99 -2.73
N LEU A 35 -0.39 -9.14 -3.54
CA LEU A 35 -1.13 -8.06 -4.21
C LEU A 35 -1.80 -8.66 -5.46
N VAL A 36 -3.12 -8.61 -5.50
CA VAL A 36 -3.87 -9.20 -6.63
C VAL A 36 -4.38 -8.16 -7.62
N THR A 37 -4.50 -6.91 -7.21
CA THR A 37 -4.82 -5.80 -8.12
C THR A 37 -3.99 -4.59 -7.73
N ALA A 38 -3.70 -3.75 -8.72
CA ALA A 38 -3.05 -2.48 -8.47
C ALA A 38 -3.57 -1.47 -9.48
N TYR A 39 -3.76 -0.23 -9.04
CA TYR A 39 -4.19 0.85 -9.92
C TYR A 39 -3.54 2.16 -9.49
N CYS A 40 -3.43 3.07 -10.44
CA CYS A 40 -2.92 4.42 -10.18
C CYS A 40 -3.59 5.40 -11.13
N THR A 41 -4.09 6.48 -10.58
CA THR A 41 -4.61 7.60 -11.35
C THR A 41 -3.59 8.72 -11.27
N PHE A 42 -3.09 9.15 -12.42
CA PHE A 42 -2.07 10.18 -12.53
C PHE A 42 -2.77 11.53 -12.68
N ILE A 43 -2.61 12.39 -11.68
CA ILE A 43 -3.31 13.68 -11.59
C ILE A 43 -2.40 14.80 -12.07
N LYS A 44 -1.17 14.83 -11.56
CA LYS A 44 -0.16 15.82 -11.96
C LYS A 44 1.17 15.13 -12.15
N GLN A 45 1.97 15.62 -13.08
CA GLN A 45 3.29 15.07 -13.30
C GLN A 45 4.24 15.44 -12.17
N LEU A 46 4.97 14.45 -11.69
CA LEU A 46 6.08 14.67 -10.78
C LEU A 46 7.28 15.14 -11.61
N LYS A 47 8.03 16.04 -11.03
CA LYS A 47 9.24 16.59 -11.67
C LYS A 47 10.46 16.20 -10.86
N TYR A 48 11.52 15.87 -11.55
CA TYR A 48 12.82 15.59 -10.96
C TYR A 48 13.74 16.81 -11.19
N PRO A 49 14.52 17.26 -10.20
CA PRO A 49 14.54 16.76 -8.82
C PRO A 49 13.37 17.30 -8.00
N GLY A 50 13.05 16.58 -6.92
CA GLY A 50 11.97 16.97 -6.02
C GLY A 50 11.77 15.96 -4.91
N GLU A 51 10.96 16.33 -3.94
CA GLU A 51 10.58 15.45 -2.83
C GLU A 51 9.12 15.08 -2.95
N ILE A 52 8.79 13.88 -2.50
CA ILE A 52 7.42 13.41 -2.44
C ILE A 52 7.12 12.85 -1.05
N GLU A 53 5.83 12.84 -0.72
CA GLU A 53 5.31 12.17 0.46
C GLU A 53 4.29 11.13 -0.01
N VAL A 54 4.45 9.91 0.45
CA VAL A 54 3.49 8.84 0.19
C VAL A 54 2.68 8.61 1.45
N ARG A 55 1.37 8.80 1.37
CA ARG A 55 0.43 8.51 2.46
C ARG A 55 -0.29 7.22 2.13
N THR A 56 -0.28 6.29 3.06
CA THR A 56 -0.86 4.96 2.89
C THR A 56 -2.00 4.76 3.87
N PHE A 57 -3.12 4.27 3.36
CA PHE A 57 -4.34 4.04 4.12
C PHE A 57 -4.79 2.61 3.90
N ALA A 58 -5.26 1.95 4.95
CA ALA A 58 -5.82 0.61 4.85
C ALA A 58 -7.34 0.68 5.03
N GLY A 59 -8.05 -0.10 4.23
CA GLY A 59 -9.50 -0.24 4.33
C GLY A 59 -9.91 -1.32 5.34
N PRO A 60 -11.22 -1.48 5.56
CA PRO A 60 -11.72 -2.48 6.50
C PRO A 60 -11.42 -3.90 6.02
N PRO A 61 -11.25 -4.86 6.94
CA PRO A 61 -10.87 -6.22 6.58
C PRO A 61 -12.04 -7.02 6.01
N GLY A 62 -11.78 -7.76 4.93
CA GLY A 62 -12.60 -8.90 4.55
C GLY A 62 -12.12 -10.15 5.29
N ARG A 63 -12.55 -11.33 4.86
CA ARG A 63 -12.10 -12.57 5.48
C ARG A 63 -10.59 -12.77 5.32
N SER A 64 -10.11 -12.66 4.08
CA SER A 64 -8.72 -12.93 3.71
C SER A 64 -8.05 -11.76 3.00
N SER A 65 -8.73 -10.62 2.87
CA SER A 65 -8.23 -9.51 2.07
C SER A 65 -8.55 -8.16 2.69
N PHE A 66 -7.82 -7.15 2.26
CA PHE A 66 -8.11 -5.76 2.55
C PHE A 66 -7.54 -4.89 1.43
N GLU A 67 -8.05 -3.69 1.31
CA GLU A 67 -7.54 -2.75 0.33
C GLU A 67 -6.57 -1.78 0.99
N VAL A 68 -5.52 -1.43 0.25
CA VAL A 68 -4.55 -0.40 0.63
C VAL A 68 -4.63 0.69 -0.42
N THR A 69 -4.79 1.92 0.02
CA THR A 69 -4.81 3.07 -0.88
C THR A 69 -3.66 4.01 -0.56
N HIS A 70 -3.27 4.81 -1.55
CA HIS A 70 -2.12 5.70 -1.43
C HIS A 70 -2.42 7.04 -2.07
N GLU A 71 -1.85 8.09 -1.49
CA GLU A 71 -1.71 9.38 -2.13
C GLU A 71 -0.21 9.65 -2.30
N ILE A 72 0.19 10.08 -3.49
CA ILE A 72 1.55 10.54 -3.73
C ILE A 72 1.45 12.05 -3.83
N ARG A 73 2.07 12.76 -2.90
CA ARG A 73 2.00 14.20 -2.77
C ARG A 73 3.35 14.84 -3.08
N MET A 74 3.29 16.00 -3.70
CA MET A 74 4.48 16.81 -3.96
C MET A 74 4.80 17.63 -2.72
N VAL A 75 6.07 17.62 -2.31
CA VAL A 75 6.53 18.43 -1.18
C VAL A 75 7.14 19.71 -1.75
N ASP A 76 6.63 20.86 -1.31
CA ASP A 76 7.12 22.14 -1.76
C ASP A 76 8.38 22.60 -0.98
N GLU A 77 8.92 23.76 -1.32
CA GLU A 77 10.12 24.31 -0.70
C GLU A 77 9.96 24.63 0.78
N HIS A 78 8.72 24.74 1.27
CA HIS A 78 8.41 24.98 2.67
C HIS A 78 8.11 23.68 3.45
N GLY A 79 8.23 22.53 2.78
CA GLY A 79 7.93 21.23 3.38
C GLY A 79 6.46 20.87 3.40
N ASN A 80 5.61 21.62 2.70
CA ASN A 80 4.17 21.34 2.64
C ASN A 80 3.87 20.33 1.54
N ALA A 81 3.00 19.36 1.84
CA ALA A 81 2.60 18.29 0.92
C ALA A 81 1.11 18.41 0.60
N ASP A 82 0.70 19.58 0.08
CA ASP A 82 -0.70 19.90 -0.15
C ASP A 82 -1.21 19.49 -1.52
N VAL A 83 -0.30 19.17 -2.45
CA VAL A 83 -0.66 18.85 -3.83
C VAL A 83 -0.58 17.35 -4.05
N VAL A 84 -1.71 16.74 -4.39
CA VAL A 84 -1.77 15.32 -4.73
C VAL A 84 -1.40 15.16 -6.20
N ALA A 85 -0.31 14.44 -6.47
CA ALA A 85 0.14 14.15 -7.83
C ALA A 85 -0.46 12.86 -8.38
N ALA A 86 -0.74 11.90 -7.51
CA ALA A 86 -1.34 10.63 -7.92
C ALA A 86 -2.11 10.01 -6.76
N GLU A 87 -3.10 9.22 -7.10
CA GLU A 87 -3.86 8.40 -6.17
C GLU A 87 -3.90 6.98 -6.71
N GLY A 88 -3.81 6.01 -5.82
CA GLY A 88 -3.86 4.63 -6.27
C GLY A 88 -4.07 3.68 -5.12
N GLY A 89 -3.89 2.40 -5.42
CA GLY A 89 -4.05 1.38 -4.41
C GLY A 89 -4.04 -0.01 -5.00
N GLY A 90 -4.47 -0.94 -4.19
CA GLY A 90 -4.57 -2.32 -4.59
C GLY A 90 -5.22 -3.17 -3.53
N LYS A 91 -5.54 -4.39 -3.91
CA LYS A 91 -6.12 -5.39 -3.02
C LYS A 91 -5.04 -6.37 -2.59
N VAL A 92 -4.90 -6.56 -1.30
CA VAL A 92 -3.97 -7.50 -0.69
C VAL A 92 -4.77 -8.70 -0.19
N VAL A 93 -4.33 -9.90 -0.56
CA VAL A 93 -4.96 -11.15 -0.12
C VAL A 93 -3.93 -11.95 0.66
N TRP A 94 -4.34 -12.51 1.79
CA TRP A 94 -3.49 -13.38 2.59
C TRP A 94 -3.63 -14.81 2.07
N ILE A 95 -2.51 -15.46 1.74
CA ILE A 95 -2.53 -16.79 1.16
C ILE A 95 -1.59 -17.74 1.90
N ASP A 96 -1.94 -19.03 1.86
CA ASP A 96 -1.05 -20.12 2.20
C ASP A 96 -0.20 -20.42 0.96
N PHE A 97 1.12 -20.29 1.06
CA PHE A 97 2.02 -20.39 -0.09
C PHE A 97 2.09 -21.81 -0.65
N ALA A 98 2.01 -22.83 0.22
CA ALA A 98 2.07 -24.22 -0.25
C ALA A 98 0.79 -24.65 -0.94
N ALA A 99 -0.36 -24.32 -0.36
CA ALA A 99 -1.66 -24.67 -0.91
C ALA A 99 -2.12 -23.74 -2.03
N GLU A 100 -1.49 -22.56 -2.16
CA GLU A 100 -1.88 -21.51 -3.11
C GLU A 100 -3.35 -21.11 -2.94
N LYS A 101 -3.81 -21.01 -1.70
CA LYS A 101 -5.19 -20.69 -1.35
C LYS A 101 -5.23 -19.53 -0.36
N SER A 102 -6.30 -18.72 -0.45
CA SER A 102 -6.53 -17.68 0.53
C SER A 102 -6.83 -18.28 1.90
N VAL A 103 -6.32 -17.60 2.92
CA VAL A 103 -6.57 -17.95 4.32
C VAL A 103 -7.02 -16.69 5.06
N PRO A 104 -7.69 -16.83 6.22
CA PRO A 104 -8.12 -15.66 6.97
C PRO A 104 -6.94 -14.76 7.33
N LEU A 105 -7.19 -13.46 7.35
CA LEU A 105 -6.20 -12.47 7.80
C LEU A 105 -5.78 -12.82 9.24
N PRO A 106 -4.48 -12.71 9.58
CA PRO A 106 -4.04 -12.89 10.95
C PRO A 106 -4.76 -11.91 11.88
N ALA A 107 -5.08 -12.34 13.10
CA ALA A 107 -5.81 -11.53 14.06
C ALA A 107 -5.10 -10.20 14.34
N ARG A 108 -3.79 -10.23 14.48
CA ARG A 108 -2.99 -9.03 14.72
C ARG A 108 -3.16 -7.98 13.61
N LEU A 109 -3.12 -8.43 12.36
CA LEU A 109 -3.33 -7.55 11.21
C LEU A 109 -4.76 -7.02 11.17
N ARG A 110 -5.74 -7.93 11.38
CA ARG A 110 -7.16 -7.57 11.40
C ARG A 110 -7.45 -6.49 12.43
N ASP A 111 -6.83 -6.59 13.61
CA ASP A 111 -7.04 -5.64 14.70
C ASP A 111 -6.47 -4.25 14.38
N MET A 112 -5.52 -4.17 13.46
CA MET A 112 -4.93 -2.90 13.02
C MET A 112 -5.72 -2.21 11.92
N LEU A 113 -6.65 -2.92 11.27
CA LEU A 113 -7.43 -2.37 10.18
C LEU A 113 -8.66 -1.64 10.72
N PRO A 114 -9.17 -0.62 10.00
CA PRO A 114 -10.34 0.11 10.44
C PRO A 114 -11.58 -0.78 10.46
N ALA A 115 -12.48 -0.51 11.39
CA ALA A 115 -13.77 -1.18 11.41
C ALA A 115 -14.65 -0.67 10.25
N ASP A 116 -15.63 -1.48 9.85
CA ASP A 116 -16.63 -1.08 8.85
C ASP A 116 -17.49 0.08 9.34
#